data_1f429a7bc55f499319875300fcd6b44c
#
_entry.id   1f429a7bc55f499319875300fcd6b44c
#
_cell.length_a   1.000
_cell.length_b   1.000
_cell.length_c   1.000
_cell.angle_alpha   90.00
_cell.angle_beta   90.00
_cell.angle_gamma   90.00
#
_symmetry.space_group_name_H-M   'P 1'
#
loop_
_entity.id
_entity.type
_entity.pdbx_description
1 polymer ?
#
loop_
_entity_poly.entity_id
_entity_poly.type
_entity_poly.pdbx_seq_one_letter_code
_entity_poly.pdbx_strand_id
1 'polypeptide(L)'
;MATQALPGPPAAPRLRVGRSAGYVLIGFPLAIATFVLLVAGFAVGIGTLAITIGIVVLAGTLSAARGLARVERSRLDALLGIRTPRPAYRTPRGGRLGRVVSAGADPRRWLDLLHGIVAFPVAVATFAIVVSWFAVAAGGLGYVLWQWSLPRDPDRHTLAYYVGLGTSDTADILLMTGIGAVAALALPWVVRGCAAVRAGLAWALLADHGDD
;
A
#
# COMPACT_ATOMS: atom_id res chain seq x y z
N MET A 1 1.91 39.64 -11.70
CA MET A 1 2.27 38.36 -11.06
C MET A 1 1.03 37.46 -11.10
N ALA A 2 0.98 36.49 -12.00
CA ALA A 2 -0.14 35.57 -12.08
C ALA A 2 0.11 34.45 -11.06
N THR A 3 -0.72 34.38 -10.02
CA THR A 3 -0.72 33.30 -9.03
C THR A 3 -1.13 32.01 -9.76
N GLN A 4 -0.16 31.20 -10.13
CA GLN A 4 -0.46 29.83 -10.60
C GLN A 4 -1.05 29.07 -9.41
N ALA A 5 -2.36 28.88 -9.43
CA ALA A 5 -3.05 28.02 -8.48
C ALA A 5 -2.39 26.63 -8.55
N LEU A 6 -1.93 26.12 -7.40
CA LEU A 6 -1.41 24.76 -7.29
C LEU A 6 -2.46 23.79 -7.87
N PRO A 7 -2.07 22.85 -8.74
CA PRO A 7 -3.00 21.84 -9.21
C PRO A 7 -3.54 21.09 -8.01
N GLY A 8 -4.84 21.20 -7.77
CA GLY A 8 -5.54 20.47 -6.73
C GLY A 8 -5.28 18.96 -6.86
N PRO A 9 -5.55 18.17 -5.80
CA PRO A 9 -5.40 16.73 -5.86
C PRO A 9 -6.12 16.21 -7.11
N PRO A 10 -5.48 15.34 -7.90
CA PRO A 10 -6.05 14.87 -9.16
C PRO A 10 -7.46 14.32 -8.89
N ALA A 11 -8.45 14.81 -9.64
CA ALA A 11 -9.81 14.28 -9.61
C ALA A 11 -9.72 12.76 -9.66
N ALA A 12 -10.42 12.07 -8.74
CA ALA A 12 -10.30 10.64 -8.52
C ALA A 12 -10.26 9.91 -9.88
N PRO A 13 -9.12 9.36 -10.30
CA PRO A 13 -9.04 8.71 -11.59
C PRO A 13 -10.07 7.59 -11.61
N ARG A 14 -10.71 7.34 -12.76
CA ARG A 14 -11.61 6.20 -12.95
C ARG A 14 -10.77 4.91 -12.84
N LEU A 15 -10.41 4.56 -11.61
CA LEU A 15 -9.54 3.44 -11.29
C LEU A 15 -10.24 2.15 -11.77
N ARG A 16 -9.67 1.51 -12.78
CA ARG A 16 -10.11 0.18 -13.22
C ARG A 16 -9.84 -0.79 -12.08
N VAL A 17 -10.86 -1.51 -11.63
CA VAL A 17 -10.79 -2.41 -10.46
C VAL A 17 -9.59 -3.36 -10.54
N GLY A 18 -9.37 -3.99 -11.69
CA GLY A 18 -8.24 -4.90 -11.88
C GLY A 18 -6.86 -4.23 -11.71
N ARG A 19 -6.70 -2.98 -12.19
CA ARG A 19 -5.44 -2.23 -12.00
C ARG A 19 -5.24 -1.81 -10.55
N SER A 20 -6.32 -1.41 -9.87
CA SER A 20 -6.29 -1.07 -8.45
C SER A 20 -5.98 -2.29 -7.59
N ALA A 21 -6.59 -3.45 -7.88
CA ALA A 21 -6.29 -4.71 -7.21
C ALA A 21 -4.83 -5.12 -7.44
N GLY A 22 -4.34 -5.08 -8.68
CA GLY A 22 -2.94 -5.34 -9.00
C GLY A 22 -1.98 -4.40 -8.26
N TYR A 23 -2.31 -3.12 -8.15
CA TYR A 23 -1.50 -2.16 -7.40
C TYR A 23 -1.42 -2.52 -5.91
N VAL A 24 -2.54 -2.88 -5.27
CA VAL A 24 -2.57 -3.26 -3.85
C VAL A 24 -1.87 -4.60 -3.62
N LEU A 25 -2.19 -5.63 -4.42
CA LEU A 25 -1.68 -6.99 -4.22
C LEU A 25 -0.18 -7.10 -4.53
N ILE A 26 0.26 -6.63 -5.71
CA ILE A 26 1.68 -6.65 -6.09
C ILE A 26 2.49 -5.65 -5.25
N GLY A 27 1.86 -4.58 -4.78
CA GLY A 27 2.48 -3.59 -3.92
C GLY A 27 2.82 -4.09 -2.53
N PHE A 28 2.17 -5.14 -2.03
CA PHE A 28 2.41 -5.66 -0.70
C PHE A 28 3.80 -6.30 -0.54
N PRO A 29 4.23 -7.27 -1.36
CA PRO A 29 5.58 -7.83 -1.26
C PRO A 29 6.67 -6.77 -1.49
N LEU A 30 6.43 -5.81 -2.38
CA LEU A 30 7.36 -4.71 -2.58
C LEU A 30 7.46 -3.81 -1.34
N ALA A 31 6.35 -3.55 -0.64
CA ALA A 31 6.35 -2.78 0.60
C ALA A 31 7.13 -3.49 1.71
N ILE A 32 7.02 -4.82 1.83
CA ILE A 32 7.81 -5.62 2.77
C ILE A 32 9.31 -5.48 2.45
N ALA A 33 9.70 -5.73 1.20
CA ALA A 33 11.10 -5.64 0.78
C ALA A 33 11.67 -4.23 1.02
N THR A 34 10.90 -3.20 0.70
CA THR A 34 11.26 -1.79 0.93
C THR A 34 11.45 -1.51 2.42
N PHE A 35 10.50 -1.91 3.25
CA PHE A 35 10.54 -1.69 4.69
C PHE A 35 11.76 -2.38 5.32
N VAL A 36 11.95 -3.66 5.05
CA VAL A 36 13.09 -4.43 5.59
C VAL A 36 14.43 -3.81 5.18
N LEU A 37 14.58 -3.47 3.90
CA LEU A 37 15.82 -2.87 3.40
C LEU A 37 16.10 -1.51 4.06
N LEU A 38 15.09 -0.66 4.18
CA LEU A 38 15.27 0.69 4.70
C LEU A 38 15.47 0.70 6.22
N VAL A 39 14.71 -0.11 6.96
CA VAL A 39 14.85 -0.20 8.42
C VAL A 39 16.18 -0.86 8.80
N ALA A 40 16.53 -1.98 8.18
CA ALA A 40 17.81 -2.64 8.43
C ALA A 40 19.00 -1.75 8.04
N GLY A 41 18.95 -1.14 6.86
CA GLY A 41 20.02 -0.23 6.41
C GLY A 41 20.16 1.01 7.29
N PHE A 42 19.05 1.57 7.76
CA PHE A 42 19.04 2.70 8.68
C PHE A 42 19.59 2.31 10.05
N ALA A 43 19.15 1.19 10.62
CA ALA A 43 19.63 0.69 11.92
C ALA A 43 21.14 0.38 11.89
N VAL A 44 21.61 -0.33 10.85
CA VAL A 44 23.03 -0.61 10.66
C VAL A 44 23.81 0.69 10.45
N GLY A 45 23.29 1.62 9.63
CA GLY A 45 23.90 2.91 9.38
C GLY A 45 24.11 3.72 10.65
N ILE A 46 23.11 3.83 11.51
CA ILE A 46 23.19 4.51 12.81
C ILE A 46 24.11 3.75 13.77
N GLY A 47 23.92 2.43 13.89
CA GLY A 47 24.70 1.60 14.83
C GLY A 47 26.20 1.59 14.55
N THR A 48 26.59 1.85 13.30
CA THR A 48 28.02 1.86 12.88
C THR A 48 28.57 3.26 12.63
N LEU A 49 27.85 4.33 13.03
CA LEU A 49 28.32 5.72 12.85
C LEU A 49 29.68 5.98 13.52
N ALA A 50 29.91 5.37 14.68
CA ALA A 50 31.17 5.54 15.45
C ALA A 50 32.43 5.09 14.69
N ILE A 51 32.31 4.19 13.73
CA ILE A 51 33.41 3.64 12.94
C ILE A 51 33.42 4.15 11.48
N THR A 52 32.81 5.30 11.22
CA THR A 52 32.77 5.97 9.90
C THR A 52 32.06 5.17 8.79
N ILE A 53 32.05 3.83 8.88
CA ILE A 53 31.32 2.95 7.93
C ILE A 53 29.83 3.28 7.91
N GLY A 54 29.26 3.65 9.07
CA GLY A 54 27.85 4.00 9.20
C GLY A 54 27.41 5.14 8.30
N ILE A 55 28.26 6.14 8.06
CA ILE A 55 27.97 7.26 7.16
C ILE A 55 27.77 6.75 5.72
N VAL A 56 28.60 5.80 5.28
CA VAL A 56 28.51 5.21 3.94
C VAL A 56 27.24 4.35 3.81
N VAL A 57 26.95 3.54 4.84
CA VAL A 57 25.75 2.71 4.90
C VAL A 57 24.49 3.58 4.89
N LEU A 58 24.45 4.64 5.69
CA LEU A 58 23.32 5.57 5.76
C LEU A 58 23.08 6.28 4.42
N ALA A 59 24.15 6.76 3.78
CA ALA A 59 24.07 7.37 2.45
C ALA A 59 23.61 6.37 1.38
N GLY A 60 24.04 5.11 1.49
CA GLY A 60 23.56 4.00 0.65
C GLY A 60 22.06 3.75 0.85
N THR A 61 21.60 3.68 2.10
CA THR A 61 20.19 3.50 2.47
C THR A 61 19.31 4.65 1.94
N LEU A 62 19.73 5.90 2.11
CA LEU A 62 19.02 7.06 1.57
C LEU A 62 18.98 7.07 0.03
N SER A 63 20.03 6.55 -0.60
CA SER A 63 20.07 6.39 -2.06
C SER A 63 19.15 5.27 -2.54
N ALA A 64 19.06 4.17 -1.79
CA ALA A 64 18.10 3.10 -2.04
C ALA A 64 16.65 3.58 -1.83
N ALA A 65 16.36 4.34 -0.76
CA ALA A 65 15.07 4.96 -0.53
C ALA A 65 14.60 5.79 -1.73
N ARG A 66 15.49 6.64 -2.27
CA ARG A 66 15.23 7.40 -3.50
C ARG A 66 14.95 6.50 -4.71
N GLY A 67 15.68 5.38 -4.84
CA GLY A 67 15.46 4.39 -5.91
C GLY A 67 14.07 3.76 -5.83
N LEU A 68 13.70 3.31 -4.63
CA LEU A 68 12.40 2.69 -4.33
C LEU A 68 11.23 3.68 -4.49
N ALA A 69 11.42 4.93 -4.08
CA ALA A 69 10.44 6.00 -4.31
C ALA A 69 10.20 6.26 -5.81
N ARG A 70 11.23 6.14 -6.67
CA ARG A 70 11.05 6.19 -8.13
C ARG A 70 10.21 5.01 -8.65
N VAL A 71 10.48 3.80 -8.16
CA VAL A 71 9.70 2.61 -8.53
C VAL A 71 8.23 2.83 -8.15
N GLU A 72 7.96 3.33 -6.94
CA GLU A 72 6.57 3.60 -6.51
C GLU A 72 5.90 4.65 -7.39
N ARG A 73 6.57 5.77 -7.71
CA ARG A 73 6.04 6.77 -8.65
C ARG A 73 5.74 6.18 -10.04
N SER A 74 6.62 5.33 -10.57
CA SER A 74 6.39 4.68 -11.87
C SER A 74 5.20 3.71 -11.81
N ARG A 75 4.97 3.04 -10.69
CA ARG A 75 3.80 2.18 -10.47
C ARG A 75 2.50 2.98 -10.37
N LEU A 76 2.51 4.12 -9.68
CA LEU A 76 1.38 5.04 -9.62
C LEU A 76 0.98 5.52 -11.02
N ASP A 77 1.95 5.92 -11.84
CA ASP A 77 1.69 6.36 -13.22
C ASP A 77 1.20 5.20 -14.09
N ALA A 78 1.87 4.05 -14.07
CA ALA A 78 1.56 2.91 -14.92
C ALA A 78 0.22 2.24 -14.59
N LEU A 79 -0.09 2.06 -13.28
CA LEU A 79 -1.26 1.30 -12.83
C LEU A 79 -2.47 2.19 -12.56
N LEU A 80 -2.26 3.37 -11.99
CA LEU A 80 -3.33 4.28 -11.58
C LEU A 80 -3.44 5.51 -12.48
N GLY A 81 -2.47 5.78 -13.35
CA GLY A 81 -2.43 6.98 -14.19
C GLY A 81 -2.20 8.27 -13.41
N ILE A 82 -1.68 8.16 -12.18
CA ILE A 82 -1.43 9.31 -11.29
C ILE A 82 0.02 9.75 -11.48
N ARG A 83 0.20 10.89 -12.15
CA ARG A 83 1.52 11.52 -12.32
C ARG A 83 1.90 12.31 -11.08
N THR A 84 2.96 11.90 -10.41
CA THR A 84 3.54 12.67 -9.31
C THR A 84 4.63 13.60 -9.85
N PRO A 85 4.64 14.89 -9.48
CA PRO A 85 5.72 15.80 -9.83
C PRO A 85 7.07 15.22 -9.37
N ARG A 86 8.10 15.37 -10.22
CA ARG A 86 9.43 14.90 -9.90
C ARG A 86 10.09 15.86 -8.92
N PRO A 87 10.49 15.40 -7.71
CA PRO A 87 11.14 16.27 -6.75
C PRO A 87 12.52 16.71 -7.25
N ALA A 88 12.84 17.98 -7.01
CA ALA A 88 14.17 18.54 -7.25
C ALA A 88 15.11 18.09 -6.12
N TYR A 89 15.94 17.11 -6.39
CA TYR A 89 17.01 16.71 -5.46
C TYR A 89 18.21 17.61 -5.60
N ARG A 90 18.89 17.88 -4.48
CA ARG A 90 20.16 18.61 -4.51
C ARG A 90 21.18 17.89 -5.36
N THR A 91 21.82 18.62 -6.28
CA THR A 91 22.91 18.09 -7.11
C THR A 91 24.12 17.78 -6.23
N PRO A 92 24.68 16.55 -6.30
CA PRO A 92 25.86 16.22 -5.53
C PRO A 92 27.03 17.14 -5.94
N ARG A 93 27.63 17.83 -4.97
CA ARG A 93 28.84 18.64 -5.19
C ARG A 93 30.03 17.89 -4.62
N GLY A 94 31.18 17.89 -5.34
CA GLY A 94 32.42 17.29 -4.93
C GLY A 94 32.57 15.80 -5.27
N GLY A 95 33.71 15.21 -4.86
CA GLY A 95 34.07 13.82 -5.12
C GLY A 95 33.24 12.80 -4.36
N ARG A 96 33.75 11.57 -4.14
CA ARG A 96 33.03 10.48 -3.47
C ARG A 96 32.49 10.87 -2.09
N LEU A 97 33.32 11.54 -1.26
CA LEU A 97 32.90 12.03 0.06
C LEU A 97 31.79 13.10 -0.04
N GLY A 98 31.90 14.06 -0.95
CA GLY A 98 30.90 15.09 -1.14
C GLY A 98 29.53 14.52 -1.52
N ARG A 99 29.49 13.41 -2.27
CA ARG A 99 28.25 12.68 -2.60
C ARG A 99 27.62 12.02 -1.38
N VAL A 100 28.42 11.48 -0.48
CA VAL A 100 27.97 10.83 0.76
C VAL A 100 27.35 11.88 1.70
N VAL A 101 28.06 12.98 1.93
CA VAL A 101 27.59 14.07 2.79
C VAL A 101 26.34 14.75 2.21
N SER A 102 26.33 15.03 0.91
CA SER A 102 25.16 15.62 0.24
C SER A 102 23.92 14.72 0.26
N ALA A 103 24.10 13.39 0.36
CA ALA A 103 23.00 12.45 0.51
C ALA A 103 22.28 12.62 1.86
N GLY A 104 23.02 12.79 2.95
CA GLY A 104 22.48 13.00 4.29
C GLY A 104 21.87 14.41 4.48
N ALA A 105 22.41 15.42 3.78
CA ALA A 105 21.98 16.80 3.87
C ALA A 105 20.74 17.14 3.02
N ASP A 106 20.21 16.18 2.23
CA ASP A 106 19.06 16.39 1.36
C ASP A 106 17.75 15.96 2.07
N PRO A 107 16.90 16.90 2.53
CA PRO A 107 15.68 16.58 3.26
C PRO A 107 14.70 15.72 2.44
N ARG A 108 14.74 15.82 1.10
CA ARG A 108 13.89 15.00 0.22
C ARG A 108 14.19 13.50 0.32
N ARG A 109 15.44 13.14 0.58
CA ARG A 109 15.81 11.71 0.76
C ARG A 109 15.28 11.15 2.08
N TRP A 110 15.16 11.99 3.09
CA TRP A 110 14.55 11.62 4.37
C TRP A 110 13.03 11.41 4.23
N LEU A 111 12.36 12.22 3.39
CA LEU A 111 10.96 12.00 3.05
C LEU A 111 10.75 10.70 2.26
N ASP A 112 11.66 10.38 1.32
CA ASP A 112 11.62 9.08 0.62
C ASP A 112 11.81 7.90 1.59
N LEU A 113 12.71 8.03 2.59
CA LEU A 113 12.91 7.05 3.66
C LEU A 113 11.65 6.91 4.52
N LEU A 114 11.11 8.04 4.99
CA LEU A 114 9.88 8.08 5.80
C LEU A 114 8.72 7.44 5.05
N HIS A 115 8.54 7.79 3.77
CA HIS A 115 7.54 7.15 2.92
C HIS A 115 7.68 5.64 2.89
N GLY A 116 8.90 5.12 2.66
CA GLY A 116 9.14 3.67 2.59
C GLY A 116 8.81 2.95 3.90
N ILE A 117 9.01 3.61 5.05
CA ILE A 117 8.68 3.06 6.38
C ILE A 117 7.18 3.13 6.62
N VAL A 118 6.54 4.29 6.41
CA VAL A 118 5.10 4.52 6.68
C VAL A 118 4.22 3.78 5.66
N ALA A 119 4.69 3.60 4.43
CA ALA A 119 3.96 2.86 3.41
C ALA A 119 3.72 1.39 3.79
N PHE A 120 4.59 0.78 4.62
CA PHE A 120 4.46 -0.62 5.00
C PHE A 120 3.19 -0.92 5.82
N PRO A 121 2.91 -0.27 6.97
CA PRO A 121 1.68 -0.55 7.72
C PRO A 121 0.42 -0.25 6.90
N VAL A 122 0.44 0.78 6.06
CA VAL A 122 -0.68 1.07 5.15
C VAL A 122 -0.83 -0.03 4.09
N ALA A 123 0.29 -0.59 3.59
CA ALA A 123 0.25 -1.70 2.66
C ALA A 123 -0.31 -2.97 3.31
N VAL A 124 0.08 -3.28 4.57
CA VAL A 124 -0.46 -4.41 5.34
C VAL A 124 -1.97 -4.26 5.53
N ALA A 125 -2.41 -3.10 6.02
CA ALA A 125 -3.84 -2.85 6.27
C ALA A 125 -4.68 -2.95 4.99
N THR A 126 -4.25 -2.28 3.91
CA THR A 126 -4.99 -2.29 2.64
C THR A 126 -4.99 -3.67 1.97
N PHE A 127 -3.89 -4.42 2.07
CA PHE A 127 -3.80 -5.80 1.60
C PHE A 127 -4.76 -6.71 2.38
N ALA A 128 -4.73 -6.65 3.72
CA ALA A 128 -5.60 -7.44 4.58
C ALA A 128 -7.08 -7.16 4.29
N ILE A 129 -7.47 -5.88 4.15
CA ILE A 129 -8.84 -5.50 3.80
C ILE A 129 -9.26 -6.11 2.46
N VAL A 130 -8.44 -5.95 1.41
CA VAL A 130 -8.79 -6.43 0.06
C VAL A 130 -8.87 -7.95 0.03
N VAL A 131 -7.92 -8.66 0.66
CA VAL A 131 -7.91 -10.13 0.70
C VAL A 131 -9.08 -10.67 1.52
N SER A 132 -9.37 -10.09 2.69
CA SER A 132 -10.51 -10.50 3.53
C SER A 132 -11.84 -10.28 2.80
N TRP A 133 -11.99 -9.13 2.13
CA TRP A 133 -13.20 -8.83 1.35
C TRP A 133 -13.40 -9.77 0.17
N PHE A 134 -12.29 -10.09 -0.52
CA PHE A 134 -12.30 -11.08 -1.60
C PHE A 134 -12.64 -12.48 -1.07
N ALA A 135 -12.08 -12.87 0.08
CA ALA A 135 -12.36 -14.17 0.71
C ALA A 135 -13.83 -14.29 1.12
N VAL A 136 -14.42 -13.23 1.70
CA VAL A 136 -15.87 -13.19 2.03
C VAL A 136 -16.72 -13.31 0.77
N ALA A 137 -16.36 -12.57 -0.29
CA ALA A 137 -17.09 -12.64 -1.56
C ALA A 137 -17.01 -14.03 -2.21
N ALA A 138 -15.79 -14.57 -2.33
CA ALA A 138 -15.56 -15.89 -2.95
C ALA A 138 -16.12 -17.02 -2.10
N GLY A 139 -15.89 -16.99 -0.79
CA GLY A 139 -16.36 -17.98 0.16
C GLY A 139 -17.89 -18.03 0.26
N GLY A 140 -18.53 -16.84 0.31
CA GLY A 140 -19.98 -16.74 0.38
C GLY A 140 -20.67 -17.17 -0.92
N LEU A 141 -20.21 -16.67 -2.08
CA LEU A 141 -20.75 -17.10 -3.38
C LEU A 141 -20.50 -18.59 -3.67
N GLY A 142 -19.34 -19.09 -3.25
CA GLY A 142 -18.98 -20.50 -3.39
C GLY A 142 -19.51 -21.41 -2.29
N TYR A 143 -20.30 -20.89 -1.32
CA TYR A 143 -20.70 -21.65 -0.14
C TYR A 143 -21.37 -22.98 -0.48
N VAL A 144 -22.22 -23.02 -1.49
CA VAL A 144 -22.86 -24.24 -1.98
C VAL A 144 -21.85 -25.32 -2.39
N LEU A 145 -20.68 -24.93 -2.91
CA LEU A 145 -19.67 -25.85 -3.42
C LEU A 145 -18.86 -26.53 -2.32
N TRP A 146 -18.74 -25.92 -1.13
CA TRP A 146 -17.90 -26.46 -0.07
C TRP A 146 -18.62 -26.72 1.25
N GLN A 147 -19.90 -26.34 1.38
CA GLN A 147 -20.71 -26.59 2.59
C GLN A 147 -20.74 -28.07 3.00
N TRP A 148 -20.64 -29.00 2.02
CA TRP A 148 -20.64 -30.43 2.27
C TRP A 148 -19.42 -30.91 3.11
N SER A 149 -18.34 -30.15 3.10
CA SER A 149 -17.13 -30.43 3.88
C SER A 149 -17.25 -30.01 5.35
N LEU A 150 -18.30 -29.27 5.72
CA LEU A 150 -18.52 -28.84 7.09
C LEU A 150 -19.12 -29.98 7.93
N PRO A 151 -18.67 -30.17 9.18
CA PRO A 151 -19.27 -31.12 10.09
C PRO A 151 -20.77 -30.84 10.26
N ARG A 152 -21.60 -31.88 10.08
CA ARG A 152 -23.03 -31.82 10.35
C ARG A 152 -23.29 -32.28 11.76
N ASP A 153 -23.24 -31.36 12.72
CA ASP A 153 -23.59 -31.59 14.11
C ASP A 153 -25.05 -31.14 14.32
N PRO A 154 -25.94 -31.97 14.94
CA PRO A 154 -27.32 -31.59 15.25
C PRO A 154 -27.44 -30.31 16.07
N ASP A 155 -26.44 -30.00 16.93
CA ASP A 155 -26.41 -28.81 17.77
C ASP A 155 -25.68 -27.63 17.14
N ARG A 156 -25.42 -27.69 15.84
CA ARG A 156 -24.68 -26.63 15.14
C ARG A 156 -25.48 -25.34 15.04
N HIS A 157 -25.08 -24.36 15.83
CA HIS A 157 -25.58 -23.00 15.74
C HIS A 157 -24.87 -22.25 14.61
N THR A 158 -25.49 -22.18 13.44
CA THR A 158 -24.96 -21.46 12.27
C THR A 158 -25.25 -19.96 12.36
N LEU A 159 -24.65 -19.16 11.48
CA LEU A 159 -24.93 -17.74 11.43
C LEU A 159 -26.42 -17.47 11.18
N ALA A 160 -27.08 -18.29 10.35
CA ALA A 160 -28.52 -18.19 10.08
C ALA A 160 -29.37 -18.39 11.34
N TYR A 161 -28.96 -19.30 12.23
CA TYR A 161 -29.59 -19.49 13.54
C TYR A 161 -29.52 -18.21 14.40
N TYR A 162 -28.32 -17.60 14.51
CA TYR A 162 -28.15 -16.38 15.31
C TYR A 162 -28.91 -15.17 14.78
N VAL A 163 -29.15 -15.13 13.48
CA VAL A 163 -29.94 -14.05 12.83
C VAL A 163 -31.43 -14.35 12.84
N GLY A 164 -31.85 -15.51 13.38
CA GLY A 164 -33.27 -15.88 13.49
C GLY A 164 -33.88 -16.48 12.22
N LEU A 165 -33.07 -16.91 11.26
CA LEU A 165 -33.50 -17.53 10.02
C LEU A 165 -33.72 -19.05 10.14
N GLY A 166 -33.50 -19.63 11.34
CA GLY A 166 -33.64 -21.06 11.61
C GLY A 166 -32.39 -21.88 11.40
N THR A 167 -32.51 -23.21 11.47
CA THR A 167 -31.41 -24.18 11.42
C THR A 167 -31.32 -24.93 10.10
N SER A 168 -32.05 -24.51 9.06
CA SER A 168 -32.08 -25.22 7.79
C SER A 168 -30.84 -24.92 6.94
N ASP A 169 -30.29 -25.95 6.27
CA ASP A 169 -29.18 -25.80 5.33
C ASP A 169 -29.51 -24.76 4.23
N THR A 170 -30.75 -24.66 3.81
CA THR A 170 -31.19 -23.69 2.82
C THR A 170 -31.08 -22.25 3.34
N ALA A 171 -31.40 -22.00 4.61
CA ALA A 171 -31.26 -20.69 5.21
C ALA A 171 -29.78 -20.26 5.29
N ASP A 172 -28.90 -21.20 5.66
CA ASP A 172 -27.45 -20.97 5.66
C ASP A 172 -26.91 -20.64 4.26
N ILE A 173 -27.32 -21.43 3.26
CA ILE A 173 -26.90 -21.20 1.86
C ILE A 173 -27.35 -19.81 1.40
N LEU A 174 -28.60 -19.46 1.62
CA LEU A 174 -29.14 -18.17 1.18
C LEU A 174 -28.45 -17.01 1.89
N LEU A 175 -28.23 -17.12 3.20
CA LEU A 175 -27.56 -16.08 3.98
C LEU A 175 -26.11 -15.88 3.54
N MET A 176 -25.34 -16.99 3.45
CA MET A 176 -23.92 -16.93 3.09
C MET A 176 -23.74 -16.45 1.66
N THR A 177 -24.57 -16.93 0.72
CA THR A 177 -24.55 -16.46 -0.67
C THR A 177 -24.95 -14.99 -0.76
N GLY A 178 -25.94 -14.55 0.02
CA GLY A 178 -26.33 -13.15 0.11
C GLY A 178 -25.21 -12.24 0.61
N ILE A 179 -24.53 -12.64 1.69
CA ILE A 179 -23.36 -11.93 2.21
C ILE A 179 -22.24 -11.87 1.16
N GLY A 180 -21.98 -13.02 0.49
CA GLY A 180 -21.00 -13.10 -0.59
C GLY A 180 -21.33 -12.18 -1.76
N ALA A 181 -22.61 -12.11 -2.15
CA ALA A 181 -23.07 -11.23 -3.22
C ALA A 181 -22.90 -9.75 -2.85
N VAL A 182 -23.27 -9.36 -1.65
CA VAL A 182 -23.06 -7.98 -1.15
C VAL A 182 -21.58 -7.64 -1.11
N ALA A 183 -20.75 -8.55 -0.62
CA ALA A 183 -19.30 -8.36 -0.59
C ALA A 183 -18.71 -8.24 -2.01
N ALA A 184 -19.15 -9.06 -2.96
CA ALA A 184 -18.72 -8.99 -4.35
C ALA A 184 -19.13 -7.68 -5.01
N LEU A 185 -20.34 -7.20 -4.77
CA LEU A 185 -20.82 -5.91 -5.25
C LEU A 185 -20.02 -4.74 -4.66
N ALA A 186 -19.67 -4.81 -3.36
CA ALA A 186 -18.89 -3.76 -2.68
C ALA A 186 -17.40 -3.80 -3.02
N LEU A 187 -16.86 -4.94 -3.48
CA LEU A 187 -15.44 -5.15 -3.75
C LEU A 187 -14.80 -4.06 -4.64
N PRO A 188 -15.42 -3.59 -5.73
CA PRO A 188 -14.86 -2.52 -6.54
C PRO A 188 -14.60 -1.22 -5.79
N TRP A 189 -15.48 -0.83 -4.87
CA TRP A 189 -15.33 0.38 -4.07
C TRP A 189 -14.25 0.20 -3.00
N VAL A 190 -14.21 -0.95 -2.34
CA VAL A 190 -13.18 -1.28 -1.34
C VAL A 190 -11.79 -1.24 -1.97
N VAL A 191 -11.59 -1.91 -3.11
CA VAL A 191 -10.29 -1.94 -3.81
C VAL A 191 -9.86 -0.55 -4.26
N ARG A 192 -10.79 0.25 -4.80
CA ARG A 192 -10.50 1.65 -5.21
C ARG A 192 -10.17 2.53 -4.01
N GLY A 193 -10.91 2.38 -2.91
CA GLY A 193 -10.62 3.11 -1.66
C GLY A 193 -9.23 2.79 -1.12
N CYS A 194 -8.87 1.51 -1.04
CA CYS A 194 -7.54 1.08 -0.61
C CYS A 194 -6.42 1.62 -1.53
N ALA A 195 -6.63 1.57 -2.85
CA ALA A 195 -5.69 2.13 -3.81
C ALA A 195 -5.56 3.66 -3.67
N ALA A 196 -6.67 4.37 -3.44
CA ALA A 196 -6.69 5.82 -3.24
C ALA A 196 -5.94 6.23 -1.96
N VAL A 197 -6.12 5.51 -0.85
CA VAL A 197 -5.38 5.76 0.41
C VAL A 197 -3.88 5.63 0.20
N ARG A 198 -3.42 4.55 -0.46
CA ARG A 198 -1.99 4.36 -0.77
C ARG A 198 -1.45 5.42 -1.72
N ALA A 199 -2.22 5.76 -2.75
CA ALA A 199 -1.84 6.81 -3.70
C ALA A 199 -1.79 8.18 -3.03
N GLY A 200 -2.72 8.50 -2.13
CA GLY A 200 -2.73 9.71 -1.34
C GLY A 200 -1.51 9.84 -0.43
N LEU A 201 -1.13 8.75 0.26
CA LEU A 201 0.10 8.72 1.07
C LEU A 201 1.35 8.97 0.21
N ALA A 202 1.45 8.28 -0.92
CA ALA A 202 2.56 8.46 -1.84
C ALA A 202 2.61 9.89 -2.40
N TRP A 203 1.46 10.47 -2.76
CA TRP A 203 1.38 11.85 -3.23
C TRP A 203 1.79 12.84 -2.14
N ALA A 204 1.30 12.66 -0.89
CA ALA A 204 1.62 13.54 0.23
C ALA A 204 3.11 13.58 0.58
N LEU A 205 3.81 12.44 0.48
CA LEU A 205 5.22 12.33 0.89
C LEU A 205 6.21 12.41 -0.28
N LEU A 206 5.80 12.02 -1.48
CA LEU A 206 6.69 11.93 -2.65
C LEU A 206 6.50 13.07 -3.66
N ALA A 207 5.40 13.84 -3.59
CA ALA A 207 5.21 14.99 -4.47
C ALA A 207 6.08 16.17 -4.03
N ASP A 208 6.51 16.95 -5.01
CA ASP A 208 7.18 18.21 -4.75
C ASP A 208 6.14 19.28 -4.41
N HIS A 209 6.08 19.67 -3.16
CA HIS A 209 5.25 20.77 -2.68
C HIS A 209 6.09 22.05 -2.68
N GLY A 210 6.65 22.47 -3.83
CA GLY A 210 7.53 23.62 -3.96
C GLY A 210 7.39 24.60 -2.79
N ASP A 211 8.40 24.60 -1.91
CA ASP A 211 8.54 25.66 -0.92
C ASP A 211 8.93 26.91 -1.72
N ASP A 212 7.98 27.83 -1.90
CA ASP A 212 8.19 29.19 -2.41
C ASP A 212 8.98 30.02 -1.38
#